data_40f4006d5b8022cab951e077ea8253b9
#
_entry.id   40f4006d5b8022cab951e077ea8253b9
#
_cell.length_a   1.000
_cell.length_b   1.000
_cell.length_c   1.000
_cell.angle_alpha   90.00
_cell.angle_beta   90.00
_cell.angle_gamma   90.00
#
_symmetry.space_group_name_H-M   'P 1'
#
loop_
_entity.id
_entity.type
_entity.pdbx_description
1 polymer ?
#
loop_
_entity_poly.entity_id
_entity_poly.type
_entity_poly.pdbx_seq_one_letter_code
_entity_poly.pdbx_strand_id
1 'polypeptide(L)'
;LGAKHFFLEELLSSGERPFSVVGMYRNFDRRVAERLHRIKIDAVYAYEGGALKTFDEARKLKIASIYELPSGYWYWERDLLLKEAEENPEFAGLHPKLTDSQGHMEWKDEELHRADVIFVASQHVRRTLAGVVADEKIRVVNYGAPLVQPAREIAREADAPLKVLFVGALIQRKGIGYLLDAIEKLGPQVELTLIGTRFAPNARVDAACRRWRWFETISHDKVLEVMKQSDVLVLPSLSEAFGLVVTEALSCGVPVIITPNVGAGDLVSDGREGFIVPVCSSDAIAERLTELIHDRNILAEMSQNARATAEENSWAVYRANWAKALRGALCN
;
A
#
# COMPACT_ATOMS: atom_id res chain seq x y z
N LEU A 1 34.54 29.90 8.79
CA LEU A 1 34.87 28.65 9.52
C LEU A 1 33.71 28.21 10.44
N GLY A 2 32.92 29.15 11.02
CA GLY A 2 31.83 28.84 11.96
C GLY A 2 30.63 28.13 11.36
N ALA A 3 30.24 28.42 10.11
CA ALA A 3 29.07 27.81 9.46
C ALA A 3 29.30 26.33 9.10
N LYS A 4 30.54 25.92 8.80
CA LYS A 4 30.87 24.51 8.50
C LYS A 4 30.90 23.65 9.77
N HIS A 5 31.28 24.23 10.92
CA HIS A 5 31.30 23.49 12.20
C HIS A 5 29.89 23.24 12.73
N PHE A 6 29.02 24.23 12.66
CA PHE A 6 27.62 24.11 13.09
C PHE A 6 26.86 23.03 12.25
N PHE A 7 27.14 22.98 10.95
CA PHE A 7 26.55 21.98 10.04
C PHE A 7 27.00 20.55 10.35
N LEU A 8 28.27 20.35 10.76
CA LEU A 8 28.79 19.03 11.14
C LEU A 8 28.27 18.58 12.51
N GLU A 9 28.09 19.46 13.47
CA GLU A 9 27.56 19.13 14.80
C GLU A 9 26.07 18.74 14.73
N GLU A 10 25.27 19.45 13.94
CA GLU A 10 23.85 19.12 13.70
C GLU A 10 23.69 17.78 12.97
N LEU A 11 24.59 17.46 12.03
CA LEU A 11 24.66 16.19 11.32
C LEU A 11 25.11 15.00 12.20
N LEU A 12 25.94 15.24 13.17
CA LEU A 12 26.45 14.21 14.09
C LEU A 12 25.50 13.97 15.27
N SER A 13 24.77 15.00 15.70
CA SER A 13 23.83 14.91 16.83
C SER A 13 22.52 14.21 16.46
N SER A 14 22.09 14.22 15.19
CA SER A 14 20.85 13.58 14.73
C SER A 14 20.95 12.06 14.51
N GLY A 15 22.14 11.47 14.62
CA GLY A 15 22.39 10.05 14.34
C GLY A 15 22.18 9.64 12.89
N GLU A 16 21.83 10.57 12.00
CA GLU A 16 21.52 10.31 10.60
C GLU A 16 22.70 10.66 9.68
N ARG A 17 23.08 9.70 8.84
CA ARG A 17 24.13 9.95 7.85
C ARG A 17 23.63 10.93 6.79
N PRO A 18 24.39 11.99 6.42
CA PRO A 18 23.97 13.03 5.47
C PRO A 18 23.59 12.51 4.08
N PHE A 19 24.06 11.32 3.73
CA PHE A 19 23.76 10.62 2.46
C PHE A 19 22.75 9.48 2.63
N SER A 20 22.10 9.36 3.80
CA SER A 20 20.93 8.49 3.94
C SER A 20 19.74 9.07 3.17
N VAL A 21 18.78 8.23 2.83
CA VAL A 21 17.54 8.67 2.17
C VAL A 21 16.86 9.77 2.99
N VAL A 22 16.76 9.59 4.30
CA VAL A 22 16.17 10.58 5.23
C VAL A 22 16.97 11.89 5.20
N GLY A 23 18.31 11.83 5.27
CA GLY A 23 19.15 13.02 5.19
C GLY A 23 19.00 13.78 3.87
N MET A 24 18.83 13.07 2.76
CA MET A 24 18.55 13.69 1.45
C MET A 24 17.19 14.39 1.42
N TYR A 25 16.14 13.77 1.95
CA TYR A 25 14.80 14.37 2.03
C TYR A 25 14.81 15.63 2.91
N ARG A 26 15.45 15.60 4.09
CA ARG A 26 15.58 16.77 4.98
C ARG A 26 16.38 17.93 4.34
N ASN A 27 17.44 17.60 3.60
CA ASN A 27 18.21 18.62 2.86
C ASN A 27 17.38 19.24 1.72
N PHE A 28 16.60 18.43 1.02
CA PHE A 28 15.70 18.90 -0.03
C PHE A 28 14.62 19.82 0.56
N ASP A 29 13.95 19.41 1.64
CA ASP A 29 12.94 20.16 2.37
C ASP A 29 13.45 21.57 2.76
N ARG A 30 14.65 21.65 3.35
CA ARG A 30 15.26 22.92 3.69
C ARG A 30 15.47 23.82 2.48
N ARG A 31 15.94 23.27 1.35
CA ARG A 31 16.15 24.04 0.12
C ARG A 31 14.84 24.54 -0.49
N VAL A 32 13.78 23.75 -0.39
CA VAL A 32 12.44 24.16 -0.83
C VAL A 32 11.95 25.33 0.06
N ALA A 33 12.06 25.20 1.37
CA ALA A 33 11.70 26.24 2.32
C ALA A 33 12.39 27.58 2.01
N GLU A 34 13.71 27.59 1.78
CA GLU A 34 14.49 28.78 1.38
C GLU A 34 13.99 29.40 0.06
N ARG A 35 13.49 28.57 -0.85
CA ARG A 35 13.03 29.01 -2.17
C ARG A 35 11.63 29.63 -2.14
N LEU A 36 10.79 29.30 -1.15
CA LEU A 36 9.42 29.82 -1.04
C LEU A 36 9.39 31.37 -1.02
N HIS A 37 10.38 32.03 -0.44
CA HIS A 37 10.49 33.49 -0.44
C HIS A 37 10.67 34.13 -1.82
N ARG A 38 11.04 33.36 -2.83
CA ARG A 38 11.40 33.85 -4.18
C ARG A 38 10.35 33.56 -5.23
N ILE A 39 9.28 32.86 -4.86
CA ILE A 39 8.22 32.46 -5.77
C ILE A 39 6.87 32.88 -5.24
N LYS A 40 5.94 33.18 -6.13
CA LYS A 40 4.56 33.48 -5.78
C LYS A 40 3.70 32.26 -6.06
N ILE A 41 3.20 31.65 -5.01
CA ILE A 41 2.34 30.46 -5.07
C ILE A 41 1.28 30.53 -3.98
N ASP A 42 0.15 29.86 -4.18
CA ASP A 42 -0.97 29.81 -3.25
C ASP A 42 -0.88 28.60 -2.31
N ALA A 43 -0.24 27.51 -2.75
CA ALA A 43 -0.08 26.29 -1.98
C ALA A 43 1.23 25.59 -2.28
N VAL A 44 1.72 24.82 -1.31
CA VAL A 44 2.80 23.85 -1.45
C VAL A 44 2.28 22.46 -1.16
N TYR A 45 2.70 21.49 -1.98
CA TYR A 45 2.35 20.08 -1.84
C TYR A 45 3.61 19.26 -1.61
N ALA A 46 3.60 18.44 -0.56
CA ALA A 46 4.76 17.65 -0.18
C ALA A 46 4.35 16.26 0.34
N TYR A 47 5.24 15.30 0.13
CA TYR A 47 5.13 13.94 0.66
C TYR A 47 5.76 13.80 2.05
N GLU A 48 5.36 12.75 2.76
CA GLU A 48 5.93 12.33 4.05
C GLU A 48 7.47 12.26 4.02
N GLY A 49 8.10 12.81 5.04
CA GLY A 49 9.54 12.76 5.27
C GLY A 49 10.34 13.93 4.71
N GLY A 50 9.71 14.88 4.00
CA GLY A 50 10.39 16.02 3.39
C GLY A 50 9.55 17.29 3.33
N ALA A 51 8.76 17.57 4.37
CA ALA A 51 7.79 18.66 4.38
C ALA A 51 7.93 19.64 5.56
N LEU A 52 8.59 19.30 6.65
CA LEU A 52 8.54 20.03 7.92
C LEU A 52 9.02 21.48 7.78
N LYS A 53 10.21 21.69 7.22
CA LYS A 53 10.77 23.06 7.05
C LYS A 53 10.01 23.86 6.00
N THR A 54 9.56 23.18 4.95
CA THR A 54 8.70 23.76 3.91
C THR A 54 7.39 24.25 4.50
N PHE A 55 6.74 23.46 5.36
CA PHE A 55 5.46 23.83 5.99
C PHE A 55 5.63 24.91 7.07
N ASP A 56 6.73 24.87 7.85
CA ASP A 56 7.07 25.95 8.80
C ASP A 56 7.20 27.30 8.07
N GLU A 57 7.82 27.30 6.88
CA GLU A 57 8.02 28.52 6.10
C GLU A 57 6.75 28.94 5.36
N ALA A 58 6.00 27.99 4.80
CA ALA A 58 4.72 28.23 4.15
C ALA A 58 3.73 28.93 5.10
N ARG A 59 3.66 28.49 6.36
CA ARG A 59 2.82 29.12 7.40
C ARG A 59 3.18 30.60 7.61
N LYS A 60 4.48 30.97 7.66
CA LYS A 60 4.93 32.38 7.81
C LYS A 60 4.52 33.23 6.62
N LEU A 61 4.55 32.63 5.42
CA LEU A 61 4.22 33.28 4.16
C LEU A 61 2.72 33.23 3.82
N LYS A 62 1.89 32.57 4.66
CA LYS A 62 0.46 32.34 4.43
C LYS A 62 0.17 31.55 3.15
N ILE A 63 1.04 30.60 2.85
CA ILE A 63 0.90 29.64 1.75
C ILE A 63 0.27 28.38 2.32
N ALA A 64 -0.75 27.82 1.67
CA ALA A 64 -1.42 26.61 2.13
C ALA A 64 -0.48 25.38 2.05
N SER A 65 -0.48 24.56 3.10
CA SER A 65 0.36 23.37 3.24
C SER A 65 -0.45 22.11 3.00
N ILE A 66 -0.15 21.39 1.92
CA ILE A 66 -0.84 20.14 1.52
C ILE A 66 0.12 18.98 1.67
N TYR A 67 -0.26 18.02 2.47
CA TYR A 67 0.53 16.84 2.80
C TYR A 67 -0.06 15.58 2.16
N GLU A 68 0.77 14.77 1.51
CA GLU A 68 0.39 13.42 1.07
C GLU A 68 0.96 12.40 2.04
N LEU A 69 0.07 11.62 2.67
CA LEU A 69 0.44 10.48 3.50
C LEU A 69 0.31 9.19 2.67
N PRO A 70 1.43 8.63 2.18
CA PRO A 70 1.42 7.49 1.26
C PRO A 70 1.31 6.14 1.98
N SER A 71 1.34 6.11 3.31
CA SER A 71 1.27 4.91 4.15
C SER A 71 0.24 5.08 5.26
N GLY A 72 -0.10 4.01 5.98
CA GLY A 72 -0.82 4.15 7.25
C GLY A 72 -0.01 4.97 8.24
N TYR A 73 -0.70 5.60 9.21
CA TYR A 73 -0.02 6.34 10.28
C TYR A 73 0.97 5.43 10.99
N TRP A 74 2.21 5.86 11.10
CA TRP A 74 3.34 5.03 11.52
C TRP A 74 3.15 4.38 12.89
N TYR A 75 2.57 5.10 13.87
CA TYR A 75 2.34 4.58 15.22
C TYR A 75 1.31 3.44 15.22
N TRP A 76 0.20 3.63 14.47
CA TRP A 76 -0.82 2.61 14.29
C TRP A 76 -0.26 1.35 13.60
N GLU A 77 0.51 1.53 12.52
CA GLU A 77 1.14 0.40 11.82
C GLU A 77 2.17 -0.30 12.71
N ARG A 78 2.96 0.46 13.48
CA ARG A 78 3.96 -0.11 14.38
C ARG A 78 3.32 -0.94 15.48
N ASP A 79 2.26 -0.46 16.12
CA ASP A 79 1.53 -1.19 17.16
C ASP A 79 0.96 -2.50 16.62
N LEU A 80 0.34 -2.44 15.42
CA LEU A 80 -0.17 -3.61 14.72
C LEU A 80 0.94 -4.64 14.45
N LEU A 81 2.08 -4.21 13.92
CA LEU A 81 3.17 -5.12 13.53
C LEU A 81 3.94 -5.66 14.74
N LEU A 82 4.00 -4.94 15.85
CA LEU A 82 4.56 -5.47 17.11
C LEU A 82 3.69 -6.60 17.66
N LYS A 83 2.37 -6.42 17.72
CA LYS A 83 1.43 -7.47 18.13
C LYS A 83 1.54 -8.69 17.22
N GLU A 84 1.60 -8.47 15.92
CA GLU A 84 1.78 -9.55 14.94
C GLU A 84 3.09 -10.33 15.17
N ALA A 85 4.19 -9.63 15.46
CA ALA A 85 5.48 -10.26 15.72
C ALA A 85 5.49 -11.09 17.03
N GLU A 86 4.70 -10.68 18.02
CA GLU A 86 4.50 -11.43 19.27
C GLU A 86 3.63 -12.68 19.06
N GLU A 87 2.55 -12.57 18.29
CA GLU A 87 1.60 -13.66 18.01
C GLU A 87 2.18 -14.68 17.00
N ASN A 88 3.01 -14.20 16.04
CA ASN A 88 3.62 -15.01 14.98
C ASN A 88 5.15 -14.84 14.93
N PRO A 89 5.89 -15.30 15.97
CA PRO A 89 7.32 -15.06 16.12
C PRO A 89 8.17 -15.62 14.98
N GLU A 90 7.69 -16.65 14.27
CA GLU A 90 8.38 -17.20 13.10
C GLU A 90 8.48 -16.20 11.93
N PHE A 91 7.56 -15.22 11.85
CA PHE A 91 7.57 -14.16 10.85
C PHE A 91 8.08 -12.81 11.39
N ALA A 92 8.48 -12.72 12.66
CA ALA A 92 8.91 -11.46 13.29
C ALA A 92 10.06 -10.77 12.52
N GLY A 93 10.99 -11.55 11.94
CA GLY A 93 12.07 -11.02 11.10
C GLY A 93 11.63 -10.41 9.76
N LEU A 94 10.37 -10.55 9.38
CA LEU A 94 9.79 -10.04 8.13
C LEU A 94 9.04 -8.70 8.30
N HIS A 95 9.41 -7.88 9.29
CA HIS A 95 8.80 -6.57 9.57
C HIS A 95 9.81 -5.42 9.40
N PRO A 96 10.06 -4.94 8.16
CA PRO A 96 11.08 -3.92 7.89
C PRO A 96 10.82 -2.57 8.58
N LYS A 97 9.55 -2.21 8.83
CA LYS A 97 9.16 -0.92 9.42
C LYS A 97 9.42 -0.77 10.93
N LEU A 98 9.82 -1.83 11.63
CA LEU A 98 10.07 -1.76 13.08
C LEU A 98 11.45 -1.15 13.44
N THR A 99 12.27 -0.80 12.46
CA THR A 99 13.65 -0.34 12.66
C THR A 99 13.84 1.18 12.54
N ASP A 100 12.79 1.94 12.27
CA ASP A 100 12.88 3.40 12.14
C ASP A 100 13.24 4.05 13.48
N SER A 101 14.07 5.09 13.45
CA SER A 101 14.49 5.83 14.66
C SER A 101 13.34 6.69 15.22
N GLN A 102 13.34 6.88 16.55
CA GLN A 102 12.35 7.73 17.22
C GLN A 102 12.32 9.16 16.64
N GLY A 103 13.49 9.76 16.41
CA GLY A 103 13.57 11.11 15.84
C GLY A 103 13.03 11.23 14.41
N HIS A 104 13.04 10.13 13.65
CA HIS A 104 12.38 10.10 12.34
C HIS A 104 10.86 10.07 12.47
N MET A 105 10.34 9.35 13.46
CA MET A 105 8.89 9.27 13.73
C MET A 105 8.33 10.60 14.22
N GLU A 106 9.03 11.26 15.17
CA GLU A 106 8.66 12.59 15.66
C GLU A 106 8.63 13.62 14.52
N TRP A 107 9.56 13.52 13.57
CA TRP A 107 9.57 14.37 12.38
C TRP A 107 8.32 14.21 11.53
N LYS A 108 7.87 12.97 11.30
CA LYS A 108 6.64 12.67 10.56
C LYS A 108 5.39 13.23 11.26
N ASP A 109 5.33 13.12 12.59
CA ASP A 109 4.23 13.69 13.38
C ASP A 109 4.17 15.21 13.25
N GLU A 110 5.33 15.86 13.32
CA GLU A 110 5.44 17.30 13.17
C GLU A 110 5.00 17.77 11.76
N GLU A 111 5.37 17.04 10.69
CA GLU A 111 4.90 17.31 9.33
C GLU A 111 3.36 17.23 9.24
N LEU A 112 2.81 16.14 9.76
CA LEU A 112 1.37 15.87 9.75
C LEU A 112 0.57 16.95 10.47
N HIS A 113 1.03 17.40 11.64
CA HIS A 113 0.37 18.44 12.43
C HIS A 113 0.45 19.83 11.77
N ARG A 114 1.50 20.11 10.99
CA ARG A 114 1.67 21.40 10.30
C ARG A 114 0.85 21.51 9.01
N ALA A 115 0.42 20.40 8.46
CA ALA A 115 -0.39 20.39 7.25
C ALA A 115 -1.76 21.07 7.49
N ASP A 116 -2.19 21.91 6.55
CA ASP A 116 -3.56 22.43 6.51
C ASP A 116 -4.52 21.40 5.94
N VAL A 117 -4.05 20.61 4.95
CA VAL A 117 -4.83 19.58 4.29
C VAL A 117 -3.96 18.32 4.13
N ILE A 118 -4.54 17.15 4.35
CA ILE A 118 -3.89 15.85 4.28
C ILE A 118 -4.60 14.98 3.26
N PHE A 119 -3.91 14.63 2.18
CA PHE A 119 -4.39 13.67 1.20
C PHE A 119 -3.98 12.25 1.59
N VAL A 120 -4.90 11.34 1.49
CA VAL A 120 -4.71 9.91 1.74
C VAL A 120 -5.34 9.08 0.63
N ALA A 121 -4.74 7.93 0.33
CA ALA A 121 -5.18 7.10 -0.78
C ALA A 121 -6.44 6.26 -0.48
N SER A 122 -6.87 6.14 0.80
CA SER A 122 -7.96 5.25 1.16
C SER A 122 -8.61 5.58 2.50
N GLN A 123 -9.81 5.01 2.71
CA GLN A 123 -10.47 5.04 4.01
C GLN A 123 -9.68 4.26 5.07
N HIS A 124 -8.91 3.23 4.67
CA HIS A 124 -8.02 2.54 5.62
C HIS A 124 -7.00 3.52 6.20
N VAL A 125 -6.27 4.27 5.37
CA VAL A 125 -5.29 5.26 5.86
C VAL A 125 -5.97 6.33 6.72
N ARG A 126 -7.16 6.84 6.31
CA ARG A 126 -7.94 7.78 7.12
C ARG A 126 -8.24 7.22 8.51
N ARG A 127 -8.65 5.95 8.61
CA ARG A 127 -8.91 5.31 9.91
C ARG A 127 -7.67 5.26 10.81
N THR A 128 -6.48 5.08 10.25
CA THR A 128 -5.24 5.09 11.04
C THR A 128 -4.90 6.44 11.65
N LEU A 129 -5.47 7.53 11.12
CA LEU A 129 -5.30 8.91 11.61
C LEU A 129 -6.35 9.32 12.67
N ALA A 130 -7.28 8.43 13.03
CA ALA A 130 -8.31 8.74 14.00
C ALA A 130 -7.72 9.17 15.35
N GLY A 131 -8.10 10.36 15.85
CA GLY A 131 -7.57 10.93 17.07
C GLY A 131 -6.16 11.57 16.95
N VAL A 132 -5.53 11.51 15.78
CA VAL A 132 -4.21 12.10 15.53
C VAL A 132 -4.35 13.51 14.95
N VAL A 133 -5.19 13.68 13.96
CA VAL A 133 -5.50 14.96 13.33
C VAL A 133 -7.01 15.15 13.21
N ALA A 134 -7.44 16.40 13.03
CA ALA A 134 -8.84 16.71 12.81
C ALA A 134 -9.32 16.14 11.46
N ASP A 135 -10.45 15.43 11.48
CA ASP A 135 -10.96 14.69 10.33
C ASP A 135 -11.28 15.59 9.12
N GLU A 136 -11.67 16.84 9.38
CA GLU A 136 -11.93 17.85 8.35
C GLU A 136 -10.68 18.25 7.55
N LYS A 137 -9.47 17.96 8.02
CA LYS A 137 -8.24 18.16 7.24
C LYS A 137 -8.02 17.05 6.22
N ILE A 138 -8.63 15.87 6.39
CA ILE A 138 -8.34 14.68 5.59
C ILE A 138 -9.17 14.69 4.30
N ARG A 139 -8.51 14.41 3.19
CA ARG A 139 -9.12 14.21 1.88
C ARG A 139 -8.74 12.81 1.36
N VAL A 140 -9.75 11.95 1.21
CA VAL A 140 -9.54 10.60 0.65
C VAL A 140 -9.70 10.68 -0.86
N VAL A 141 -8.68 10.26 -1.60
CA VAL A 141 -8.71 10.17 -3.07
C VAL A 141 -8.06 8.85 -3.47
N ASN A 142 -8.90 7.86 -3.78
CA ASN A 142 -8.42 6.54 -4.20
C ASN A 142 -7.62 6.63 -5.49
N TYR A 143 -6.48 5.92 -5.56
CA TYR A 143 -5.69 5.82 -6.77
C TYR A 143 -6.45 5.10 -7.88
N GLY A 144 -6.05 5.37 -9.12
CA GLY A 144 -6.73 4.83 -10.29
C GLY A 144 -6.28 3.41 -10.65
N ALA A 145 -7.15 2.73 -11.39
CA ALA A 145 -6.83 1.48 -12.07
C ALA A 145 -6.15 1.76 -13.43
N PRO A 146 -5.23 0.88 -13.90
CA PRO A 146 -4.70 0.93 -15.25
C PRO A 146 -5.80 0.65 -16.28
N LEU A 147 -5.46 0.86 -17.56
CA LEU A 147 -6.39 0.53 -18.66
C LEU A 147 -6.82 -0.92 -18.60
N VAL A 148 -8.13 -1.13 -18.75
CA VAL A 148 -8.70 -2.48 -18.74
C VAL A 148 -8.10 -3.32 -19.86
N GLN A 149 -7.59 -4.49 -19.50
CA GLN A 149 -6.93 -5.42 -20.39
C GLN A 149 -7.97 -6.19 -21.23
N PRO A 150 -7.62 -6.74 -22.41
CA PRO A 150 -8.52 -7.61 -23.17
C PRO A 150 -9.11 -8.72 -22.29
N ALA A 151 -10.36 -9.09 -22.56
CA ALA A 151 -11.01 -10.15 -21.81
C ALA A 151 -10.19 -11.46 -21.91
N ARG A 152 -10.06 -12.14 -20.78
CA ARG A 152 -9.42 -13.45 -20.73
C ARG A 152 -10.47 -14.55 -20.94
N GLU A 153 -10.08 -15.63 -21.58
CA GLU A 153 -10.89 -16.85 -21.57
C GLU A 153 -10.70 -17.56 -20.21
N ILE A 154 -11.81 -17.75 -19.48
CA ILE A 154 -11.82 -18.51 -18.22
C ILE A 154 -12.20 -19.98 -18.52
N ALA A 155 -11.96 -20.45 -19.76
CA ALA A 155 -12.20 -21.84 -20.11
C ALA A 155 -11.18 -22.73 -19.40
N ARG A 156 -11.62 -23.43 -18.35
CA ARG A 156 -10.80 -24.39 -17.60
C ARG A 156 -11.56 -25.68 -17.37
N GLU A 157 -10.80 -26.77 -17.39
CA GLU A 157 -11.32 -28.07 -16.95
C GLU A 157 -11.82 -27.95 -15.50
N ALA A 158 -12.97 -28.51 -15.21
CA ALA A 158 -13.60 -28.38 -13.88
C ALA A 158 -12.70 -28.87 -12.73
N ASP A 159 -11.85 -29.87 -13.02
CA ASP A 159 -10.96 -30.50 -12.05
C ASP A 159 -9.55 -29.84 -11.97
N ALA A 160 -9.26 -28.79 -12.77
CA ALA A 160 -7.97 -28.13 -12.73
C ALA A 160 -7.79 -27.36 -11.41
N PRO A 161 -6.57 -27.34 -10.80
CA PRO A 161 -6.30 -26.56 -9.60
C PRO A 161 -6.61 -25.07 -9.78
N LEU A 162 -7.13 -24.42 -8.72
CA LEU A 162 -7.36 -22.98 -8.72
C LEU A 162 -6.01 -22.25 -8.71
N LYS A 163 -5.78 -21.35 -9.68
CA LYS A 163 -4.55 -20.59 -9.80
C LYS A 163 -4.59 -19.34 -8.94
N VAL A 164 -3.92 -19.40 -7.81
CA VAL A 164 -3.81 -18.33 -6.84
C VAL A 164 -2.55 -17.50 -7.11
N LEU A 165 -2.68 -16.18 -7.14
CA LEU A 165 -1.58 -15.25 -7.33
C LEU A 165 -1.38 -14.39 -6.08
N PHE A 166 -0.13 -14.20 -5.68
CA PHE A 166 0.29 -13.17 -4.73
C PHE A 166 1.34 -12.28 -5.40
N VAL A 167 1.18 -10.95 -5.28
CA VAL A 167 2.13 -9.98 -5.81
C VAL A 167 2.51 -8.96 -4.74
N GLY A 168 3.80 -8.88 -4.42
CA GLY A 168 4.34 -7.96 -3.44
C GLY A 168 5.55 -8.55 -2.71
N ALA A 169 6.26 -7.73 -1.94
CA ALA A 169 7.33 -8.24 -1.10
C ALA A 169 6.82 -9.35 -0.18
N LEU A 170 7.58 -10.44 -0.05
CA LEU A 170 7.22 -11.59 0.77
C LEU A 170 7.48 -11.29 2.25
N ILE A 171 6.66 -10.42 2.82
CA ILE A 171 6.74 -9.91 4.20
C ILE A 171 5.43 -10.11 4.94
N GLN A 172 5.50 -10.19 6.27
CA GLN A 172 4.32 -10.50 7.09
C GLN A 172 3.28 -9.37 7.06
N ARG A 173 3.69 -8.10 6.94
CA ARG A 173 2.73 -6.98 6.73
C ARG A 173 1.80 -7.21 5.53
N LYS A 174 2.27 -7.95 4.50
CA LYS A 174 1.47 -8.35 3.34
C LYS A 174 0.67 -9.64 3.57
N GLY A 175 0.74 -10.22 4.77
CA GLY A 175 -0.01 -11.40 5.16
C GLY A 175 0.51 -12.71 4.55
N ILE A 176 1.81 -12.78 4.20
CA ILE A 176 2.38 -13.96 3.53
C ILE A 176 2.19 -15.24 4.35
N GLY A 177 2.35 -15.20 5.68
CA GLY A 177 2.14 -16.35 6.57
C GLY A 177 0.72 -16.90 6.48
N TYR A 178 -0.26 -16.02 6.57
CA TYR A 178 -1.69 -16.41 6.49
C TYR A 178 -2.07 -16.98 5.12
N LEU A 179 -1.49 -16.45 4.04
CA LEU A 179 -1.66 -17.04 2.72
C LEU A 179 -1.08 -18.45 2.67
N LEU A 180 0.16 -18.65 3.13
CA LEU A 180 0.81 -19.96 3.10
C LEU A 180 0.03 -20.99 3.91
N ASP A 181 -0.49 -20.62 5.10
CA ASP A 181 -1.34 -21.49 5.90
C ASP A 181 -2.63 -21.89 5.16
N ALA A 182 -3.28 -20.95 4.48
CA ALA A 182 -4.48 -21.24 3.71
C ALA A 182 -4.20 -22.19 2.53
N ILE A 183 -3.09 -21.98 1.81
CA ILE A 183 -2.66 -22.83 0.70
C ILE A 183 -2.30 -24.24 1.18
N GLU A 184 -1.67 -24.39 2.34
CA GLU A 184 -1.34 -25.69 2.92
C GLU A 184 -2.59 -26.50 3.25
N LYS A 185 -3.66 -25.87 3.74
CA LYS A 185 -4.96 -26.50 4.03
C LYS A 185 -5.64 -27.04 2.78
N LEU A 186 -5.49 -26.35 1.63
CA LEU A 186 -6.14 -26.72 0.37
C LEU A 186 -5.33 -27.75 -0.44
N GLY A 187 -4.04 -27.88 -0.18
CA GLY A 187 -3.16 -28.88 -0.78
C GLY A 187 -3.15 -28.82 -2.32
N PRO A 188 -3.45 -29.94 -3.02
CA PRO A 188 -3.36 -30.02 -4.49
C PRO A 188 -4.49 -29.32 -5.22
N GLN A 189 -5.51 -28.81 -4.54
CA GLN A 189 -6.65 -28.11 -5.15
C GLN A 189 -6.27 -26.70 -5.64
N VAL A 190 -5.10 -26.20 -5.27
CA VAL A 190 -4.61 -24.87 -5.64
C VAL A 190 -3.20 -24.94 -6.22
N GLU A 191 -2.90 -23.99 -7.10
CA GLU A 191 -1.57 -23.73 -7.66
C GLU A 191 -1.18 -22.29 -7.31
N LEU A 192 -0.16 -22.11 -6.47
CA LEU A 192 0.28 -20.79 -6.03
C LEU A 192 1.37 -20.23 -6.95
N THR A 193 1.21 -18.98 -7.36
CA THR A 193 2.28 -18.17 -7.96
C THR A 193 2.60 -17.00 -7.05
N LEU A 194 3.89 -16.83 -6.72
CA LEU A 194 4.43 -15.74 -5.92
C LEU A 194 5.24 -14.80 -6.81
N ILE A 195 4.98 -13.49 -6.72
CA ILE A 195 5.80 -12.46 -7.39
C ILE A 195 6.23 -11.45 -6.34
N GLY A 196 7.54 -11.34 -6.12
CA GLY A 196 8.12 -10.35 -5.20
C GLY A 196 9.38 -10.80 -4.50
N THR A 197 10.09 -9.81 -3.96
CA THR A 197 11.37 -10.00 -3.29
C THR A 197 11.18 -10.60 -1.90
N ARG A 198 12.12 -11.47 -1.51
CA ARG A 198 12.27 -11.88 -0.11
C ARG A 198 12.99 -10.77 0.66
N PHE A 199 12.43 -10.40 1.79
CA PHE A 199 13.00 -9.34 2.63
C PHE A 199 14.16 -9.85 3.52
N ALA A 200 13.95 -11.01 4.15
CA ALA A 200 14.92 -11.66 5.03
C ALA A 200 14.76 -13.18 4.94
N PRO A 201 15.76 -13.97 5.36
CA PRO A 201 15.64 -15.42 5.44
C PRO A 201 14.47 -15.83 6.34
N ASN A 202 13.62 -16.71 5.83
CA ASN A 202 12.51 -17.32 6.58
C ASN A 202 12.24 -18.71 6.03
N ALA A 203 12.28 -19.72 6.87
CA ALA A 203 12.23 -21.13 6.45
C ALA A 203 10.95 -21.47 5.68
N ARG A 204 9.78 -20.93 6.10
CA ARG A 204 8.48 -21.17 5.43
C ARG A 204 8.38 -20.48 4.08
N VAL A 205 8.78 -19.20 4.01
CA VAL A 205 8.82 -18.45 2.74
C VAL A 205 9.81 -19.11 1.77
N ASP A 206 10.99 -19.53 2.23
CA ASP A 206 11.99 -20.21 1.41
C ASP A 206 11.48 -21.57 0.89
N ALA A 207 10.74 -22.32 1.73
CA ALA A 207 10.11 -23.57 1.33
C ALA A 207 9.01 -23.32 0.26
N ALA A 208 8.19 -22.30 0.45
CA ALA A 208 7.17 -21.91 -0.51
C ALA A 208 7.77 -21.51 -1.87
N CYS A 209 8.85 -20.71 -1.88
CA CYS A 209 9.57 -20.33 -3.10
C CYS A 209 10.18 -21.52 -3.85
N ARG A 210 10.54 -22.61 -3.13
CA ARG A 210 11.02 -23.86 -3.76
C ARG A 210 9.90 -24.75 -4.28
N ARG A 211 8.75 -24.74 -3.62
CA ARG A 211 7.59 -25.60 -3.95
C ARG A 211 6.75 -25.03 -5.08
N TRP A 212 6.54 -23.71 -5.08
CA TRP A 212 5.61 -23.02 -5.95
C TRP A 212 6.34 -22.18 -7.00
N ARG A 213 5.63 -21.75 -8.03
CA ARG A 213 6.17 -20.85 -9.03
C ARG A 213 6.48 -19.50 -8.38
N TRP A 214 7.75 -19.11 -8.34
CA TRP A 214 8.20 -17.85 -7.74
C TRP A 214 9.04 -17.03 -8.69
N PHE A 215 8.75 -15.73 -8.72
CA PHE A 215 9.52 -14.73 -9.45
C PHE A 215 9.97 -13.66 -8.44
N GLU A 216 11.25 -13.51 -8.22
CA GLU A 216 11.79 -12.50 -7.30
C GLU A 216 11.56 -11.09 -7.83
N THR A 217 11.85 -10.88 -9.13
CA THR A 217 11.64 -9.61 -9.83
C THR A 217 11.37 -9.88 -11.31
N ILE A 218 10.29 -9.31 -11.83
CA ILE A 218 9.95 -9.34 -13.25
C ILE A 218 9.42 -7.97 -13.67
N SER A 219 9.41 -7.68 -14.99
CA SER A 219 8.85 -6.44 -15.52
C SER A 219 7.36 -6.33 -15.23
N HIS A 220 6.85 -5.11 -15.13
CA HIS A 220 5.42 -4.86 -14.89
C HIS A 220 4.52 -5.52 -15.94
N ASP A 221 4.90 -5.46 -17.22
CA ASP A 221 4.14 -6.14 -18.29
C ASP A 221 4.06 -7.65 -18.04
N LYS A 222 5.15 -8.25 -17.54
CA LYS A 222 5.17 -9.68 -17.20
C LYS A 222 4.30 -10.00 -15.99
N VAL A 223 4.22 -9.09 -15.01
CA VAL A 223 3.27 -9.21 -13.88
C VAL A 223 1.84 -9.29 -14.42
N LEU A 224 1.45 -8.38 -15.33
CA LEU A 224 0.12 -8.37 -15.92
C LEU A 224 -0.15 -9.63 -16.76
N GLU A 225 0.85 -10.17 -17.46
CA GLU A 225 0.70 -11.45 -18.17
C GLU A 225 0.43 -12.62 -17.21
N VAL A 226 1.19 -12.74 -16.12
CA VAL A 226 0.97 -13.77 -15.10
C VAL A 226 -0.39 -13.58 -14.43
N MET A 227 -0.76 -12.34 -14.14
CA MET A 227 -2.05 -11.98 -13.56
C MET A 227 -3.22 -12.48 -14.43
N LYS A 228 -3.19 -12.23 -15.75
CA LYS A 228 -4.20 -12.74 -16.69
C LYS A 228 -4.30 -14.26 -16.72
N GLN A 229 -3.25 -14.99 -16.34
CA GLN A 229 -3.22 -16.46 -16.27
C GLN A 229 -3.70 -17.00 -14.91
N SER A 230 -3.95 -16.15 -13.94
CA SER A 230 -4.36 -16.51 -12.57
C SER A 230 -5.87 -16.43 -12.42
N ASP A 231 -6.46 -17.16 -11.49
CA ASP A 231 -7.90 -17.15 -11.22
C ASP A 231 -8.28 -16.09 -10.21
N VAL A 232 -7.42 -15.89 -9.21
CA VAL A 232 -7.68 -14.98 -8.10
C VAL A 232 -6.36 -14.40 -7.60
N LEU A 233 -6.35 -13.08 -7.28
CA LEU A 233 -5.28 -12.45 -6.52
C LEU A 233 -5.64 -12.52 -5.03
N VAL A 234 -4.71 -13.00 -4.20
CA VAL A 234 -4.86 -12.99 -2.74
C VAL A 234 -3.84 -12.03 -2.15
N LEU A 235 -4.31 -10.95 -1.51
CA LEU A 235 -3.48 -9.95 -0.83
C LEU A 235 -4.01 -9.71 0.58
N PRO A 236 -3.73 -10.63 1.55
CA PRO A 236 -4.32 -10.58 2.88
C PRO A 236 -3.51 -9.67 3.81
N SER A 237 -3.18 -8.46 3.36
CA SER A 237 -2.32 -7.53 4.08
C SER A 237 -2.90 -7.14 5.43
N LEU A 238 -2.03 -7.06 6.44
CA LEU A 238 -2.34 -6.52 7.75
C LEU A 238 -2.54 -5.00 7.68
N SER A 239 -1.77 -4.35 6.82
CA SER A 239 -1.89 -2.93 6.48
C SER A 239 -1.31 -2.68 5.08
N GLU A 240 -2.10 -2.03 4.24
CA GLU A 240 -1.71 -1.63 2.90
C GLU A 240 -2.39 -0.31 2.55
N ALA A 241 -1.63 0.75 2.38
CA ALA A 241 -2.18 2.10 2.20
C ALA A 241 -3.16 2.20 1.02
N PHE A 242 -2.83 1.54 -0.09
CA PHE A 242 -3.75 1.38 -1.20
C PHE A 242 -3.68 -0.04 -1.79
N GLY A 243 -2.54 -0.47 -2.29
CA GLY A 243 -2.37 -1.77 -2.94
C GLY A 243 -2.73 -1.68 -4.43
N LEU A 244 -1.94 -0.97 -5.22
CA LEU A 244 -2.13 -0.81 -6.68
C LEU A 244 -2.30 -2.14 -7.40
N VAL A 245 -1.68 -3.21 -6.90
CA VAL A 245 -1.82 -4.56 -7.46
C VAL A 245 -3.26 -5.06 -7.47
N VAL A 246 -4.11 -4.57 -6.56
CA VAL A 246 -5.55 -4.89 -6.55
C VAL A 246 -6.22 -4.27 -7.77
N THR A 247 -5.99 -2.97 -8.05
CA THR A 247 -6.56 -2.32 -9.23
C THR A 247 -5.97 -2.86 -10.54
N GLU A 248 -4.72 -3.34 -10.53
CA GLU A 248 -4.10 -4.06 -11.64
C GLU A 248 -4.82 -5.40 -11.88
N ALA A 249 -5.12 -6.16 -10.82
CA ALA A 249 -5.89 -7.40 -10.91
C ALA A 249 -7.30 -7.15 -11.46
N LEU A 250 -8.01 -6.16 -10.92
CA LEU A 250 -9.33 -5.78 -11.42
C LEU A 250 -9.28 -5.41 -12.91
N SER A 251 -8.26 -4.66 -13.36
CA SER A 251 -8.10 -4.29 -14.77
C SER A 251 -7.85 -5.50 -15.69
N CYS A 252 -7.25 -6.57 -15.16
CA CYS A 252 -7.08 -7.84 -15.84
C CYS A 252 -8.32 -8.74 -15.76
N GLY A 253 -9.38 -8.35 -15.06
CA GLY A 253 -10.53 -9.18 -14.78
C GLY A 253 -10.21 -10.32 -13.84
N VAL A 254 -9.31 -10.11 -12.88
CA VAL A 254 -8.92 -11.08 -11.87
C VAL A 254 -9.57 -10.70 -10.55
N PRO A 255 -10.49 -11.52 -10.03
CA PRO A 255 -11.08 -11.33 -8.70
C PRO A 255 -10.03 -11.29 -7.61
N VAL A 256 -10.36 -10.67 -6.47
CA VAL A 256 -9.41 -10.47 -5.38
C VAL A 256 -9.93 -11.05 -4.07
N ILE A 257 -9.02 -11.56 -3.23
CA ILE A 257 -9.29 -11.84 -1.80
C ILE A 257 -8.37 -10.93 -1.01
N ILE A 258 -8.96 -9.98 -0.28
CA ILE A 258 -8.24 -8.93 0.44
C ILE A 258 -8.77 -8.79 1.87
N THR A 259 -8.09 -8.01 2.69
CA THR A 259 -8.57 -7.62 4.01
C THR A 259 -9.15 -6.20 4.01
N PRO A 260 -9.94 -5.79 5.01
CA PRO A 260 -10.43 -4.42 5.13
C PRO A 260 -9.32 -3.38 5.38
N ASN A 261 -8.09 -3.83 5.61
CA ASN A 261 -6.90 -3.00 5.77
C ASN A 261 -6.09 -2.84 4.46
N VAL A 262 -6.61 -3.31 3.34
CA VAL A 262 -6.11 -3.00 1.99
C VAL A 262 -6.91 -1.81 1.44
N GLY A 263 -6.23 -0.68 1.20
CA GLY A 263 -6.92 0.57 0.83
C GLY A 263 -7.73 0.49 -0.45
N ALA A 264 -7.28 -0.27 -1.46
CA ALA A 264 -8.06 -0.50 -2.69
C ALA A 264 -9.36 -1.28 -2.44
N GLY A 265 -9.57 -1.80 -1.23
CA GLY A 265 -10.84 -2.35 -0.77
C GLY A 265 -11.98 -1.31 -0.78
N ASP A 266 -11.68 -0.01 -0.79
CA ASP A 266 -12.67 1.04 -1.01
C ASP A 266 -13.39 0.91 -2.37
N LEU A 267 -12.80 0.19 -3.32
CA LEU A 267 -13.32 -0.05 -4.68
C LEU A 267 -13.93 -1.45 -4.84
N VAL A 268 -13.87 -2.29 -3.79
CA VAL A 268 -14.30 -3.69 -3.83
C VAL A 268 -15.50 -3.89 -2.94
N SER A 269 -16.54 -4.48 -3.48
CA SER A 269 -17.72 -4.94 -2.73
C SER A 269 -17.61 -6.44 -2.49
N ASP A 270 -17.74 -6.88 -1.24
CA ASP A 270 -17.64 -8.30 -0.87
C ASP A 270 -18.64 -9.15 -1.66
N GLY A 271 -18.15 -10.22 -2.28
CA GLY A 271 -18.92 -11.12 -3.15
C GLY A 271 -19.12 -10.62 -4.59
N ARG A 272 -18.69 -9.41 -4.97
CA ARG A 272 -18.92 -8.85 -6.31
C ARG A 272 -17.66 -8.85 -7.19
N GLU A 273 -16.59 -8.19 -6.78
CA GLU A 273 -15.28 -8.18 -7.46
C GLU A 273 -14.32 -9.21 -6.86
N GLY A 274 -14.72 -9.86 -5.79
CA GLY A 274 -13.94 -10.76 -4.97
C GLY A 274 -14.45 -10.77 -3.54
N PHE A 275 -13.59 -11.10 -2.59
CA PHE A 275 -13.96 -11.23 -1.18
C PHE A 275 -13.13 -10.35 -0.25
N ILE A 276 -13.78 -9.86 0.82
CA ILE A 276 -13.12 -9.15 1.91
C ILE A 276 -13.14 -10.07 3.14
N VAL A 277 -11.95 -10.55 3.54
CA VAL A 277 -11.79 -11.50 4.66
C VAL A 277 -11.22 -10.81 5.90
N PRO A 278 -11.50 -11.29 7.12
CA PRO A 278 -10.89 -10.76 8.33
C PRO A 278 -9.36 -10.75 8.25
N VAL A 279 -8.75 -9.73 8.86
CA VAL A 279 -7.29 -9.66 9.01
C VAL A 279 -6.81 -10.85 9.85
N CYS A 280 -5.62 -11.36 9.58
CA CYS A 280 -4.99 -12.46 10.32
C CYS A 280 -5.79 -13.79 10.32
N SER A 281 -6.58 -14.08 9.29
CA SER A 281 -7.40 -15.28 9.20
C SER A 281 -7.06 -16.15 7.98
N SER A 282 -6.19 -17.14 8.16
CA SER A 282 -5.92 -18.16 7.13
C SER A 282 -7.14 -19.03 6.84
N ASP A 283 -8.01 -19.24 7.85
CA ASP A 283 -9.24 -20.01 7.67
C ASP A 283 -10.22 -19.31 6.72
N ALA A 284 -10.44 -18.02 6.91
CA ALA A 284 -11.31 -17.25 6.02
C ALA A 284 -10.78 -17.19 4.58
N ILE A 285 -9.45 -17.10 4.40
CA ILE A 285 -8.83 -17.17 3.06
C ILE A 285 -9.11 -18.55 2.43
N ALA A 286 -8.86 -19.64 3.17
CA ALA A 286 -9.08 -21.01 2.68
C ALA A 286 -10.55 -21.26 2.36
N GLU A 287 -11.49 -20.77 3.17
CA GLU A 287 -12.93 -20.87 2.93
C GLU A 287 -13.34 -20.20 1.61
N ARG A 288 -12.90 -18.98 1.35
CA ARG A 288 -13.19 -18.26 0.09
C ARG A 288 -12.53 -18.92 -1.13
N LEU A 289 -11.31 -19.41 -0.98
CA LEU A 289 -10.68 -20.20 -2.04
C LEU A 289 -11.44 -21.50 -2.32
N THR A 290 -11.94 -22.17 -1.28
CA THR A 290 -12.78 -23.37 -1.41
C THR A 290 -14.08 -23.10 -2.17
N GLU A 291 -14.73 -21.97 -1.88
CA GLU A 291 -15.92 -21.51 -2.60
C GLU A 291 -15.63 -21.37 -4.10
N LEU A 292 -14.51 -20.70 -4.46
CA LEU A 292 -14.08 -20.53 -5.85
C LEU A 292 -13.65 -21.84 -6.53
N ILE A 293 -13.20 -22.85 -5.78
CA ILE A 293 -12.88 -24.18 -6.31
C ILE A 293 -14.17 -24.91 -6.67
N HIS A 294 -15.20 -24.86 -5.84
CA HIS A 294 -16.44 -25.59 -6.02
C HIS A 294 -17.39 -24.95 -7.04
N ASP A 295 -17.40 -23.62 -7.13
CA ASP A 295 -18.25 -22.90 -8.10
C ASP A 295 -17.42 -21.97 -8.99
N ARG A 296 -17.04 -22.50 -10.14
CA ARG A 296 -16.27 -21.75 -11.15
C ARG A 296 -17.09 -20.67 -11.87
N ASN A 297 -18.42 -20.69 -11.78
CA ASN A 297 -19.27 -19.68 -12.40
C ASN A 297 -19.12 -18.34 -11.69
N ILE A 298 -18.90 -18.35 -10.37
CA ILE A 298 -18.61 -17.16 -9.57
C ILE A 298 -17.41 -16.39 -10.13
N LEU A 299 -16.35 -17.09 -10.56
CA LEU A 299 -15.16 -16.44 -11.15
C LEU A 299 -15.49 -15.67 -12.43
N ALA A 300 -16.38 -16.16 -13.28
CA ALA A 300 -16.75 -15.48 -14.50
C ALA A 300 -17.54 -14.20 -14.22
N GLU A 301 -18.47 -14.25 -13.28
CA GLU A 301 -19.24 -13.07 -12.84
C GLU A 301 -18.33 -12.03 -12.16
N MET A 302 -17.50 -12.46 -11.19
CA MET A 302 -16.54 -11.57 -10.52
C MET A 302 -15.54 -10.95 -11.49
N SER A 303 -15.11 -11.71 -12.52
CA SER A 303 -14.21 -11.18 -13.55
C SER A 303 -14.83 -10.05 -14.36
N GLN A 304 -16.12 -10.13 -14.71
CA GLN A 304 -16.83 -9.05 -15.39
C GLN A 304 -16.97 -7.82 -14.49
N ASN A 305 -17.36 -8.03 -13.24
CA ASN A 305 -17.49 -6.96 -12.24
C ASN A 305 -16.15 -6.27 -11.97
N ALA A 306 -15.07 -7.03 -11.81
CA ALA A 306 -13.72 -6.50 -11.62
C ALA A 306 -13.31 -5.54 -12.75
N ARG A 307 -13.57 -5.92 -14.00
CA ARG A 307 -13.27 -5.08 -15.17
C ARG A 307 -14.09 -3.81 -15.19
N ALA A 308 -15.39 -3.89 -14.91
CA ALA A 308 -16.29 -2.74 -14.83
C ALA A 308 -15.82 -1.76 -13.76
N THR A 309 -15.50 -2.26 -12.56
CA THR A 309 -14.97 -1.44 -11.46
C THR A 309 -13.64 -0.77 -11.81
N ALA A 310 -12.73 -1.47 -12.51
CA ALA A 310 -11.47 -0.88 -12.97
C ALA A 310 -11.69 0.25 -14.01
N GLU A 311 -12.65 0.08 -14.92
CA GLU A 311 -12.99 1.09 -15.93
C GLU A 311 -13.58 2.34 -15.28
N GLU A 312 -14.52 2.18 -14.34
CA GLU A 312 -15.15 3.26 -13.58
C GLU A 312 -14.15 4.03 -12.70
N ASN A 313 -13.06 3.40 -12.27
CA ASN A 313 -12.04 3.97 -11.37
C ASN A 313 -10.68 4.14 -12.04
N SER A 314 -10.66 4.55 -13.29
CA SER A 314 -9.41 4.74 -14.05
C SER A 314 -8.53 5.87 -13.51
N TRP A 315 -7.25 5.91 -13.92
CA TRP A 315 -6.35 7.04 -13.63
C TRP A 315 -6.87 8.39 -14.11
N ALA A 316 -7.75 8.42 -15.11
CA ALA A 316 -8.41 9.65 -15.55
C ALA A 316 -9.41 10.15 -14.50
N VAL A 317 -10.18 9.24 -13.92
CA VAL A 317 -11.12 9.53 -12.82
C VAL A 317 -10.37 9.98 -11.57
N TYR A 318 -9.28 9.28 -11.21
CA TYR A 318 -8.41 9.72 -10.12
C TYR A 318 -7.94 11.16 -10.28
N ARG A 319 -7.39 11.52 -11.46
CA ARG A 319 -6.91 12.89 -11.70
C ARG A 319 -8.03 13.94 -11.58
N ALA A 320 -9.22 13.62 -12.04
CA ALA A 320 -10.38 14.51 -11.92
C ALA A 320 -10.81 14.70 -10.46
N ASN A 321 -10.87 13.61 -9.69
CA ASN A 321 -11.22 13.60 -8.27
C ASN A 321 -10.17 14.34 -7.44
N TRP A 322 -8.89 14.10 -7.72
CA TRP A 322 -7.78 14.78 -7.04
C TRP A 322 -7.83 16.30 -7.30
N ALA A 323 -8.01 16.72 -8.55
CA ALA A 323 -8.12 18.14 -8.89
C ALA A 323 -9.35 18.81 -8.26
N LYS A 324 -10.47 18.07 -8.13
CA LYS A 324 -11.66 18.54 -7.42
C LYS A 324 -11.40 18.72 -5.93
N ALA A 325 -10.78 17.71 -5.30
CA ALA A 325 -10.43 17.73 -3.88
C ALA A 325 -9.44 18.86 -3.56
N LEU A 326 -8.44 19.07 -4.42
CA LEU A 326 -7.47 20.17 -4.28
C LEU A 326 -8.14 21.53 -4.35
N ARG A 327 -8.99 21.77 -5.37
CA ARG A 327 -9.73 23.04 -5.47
C ARG A 327 -10.60 23.29 -4.25
N GLY A 328 -11.33 22.26 -3.77
CA GLY A 328 -12.13 22.38 -2.57
C GLY A 328 -11.31 22.66 -1.30
N ALA A 329 -10.08 22.23 -1.24
CA ALA A 329 -9.17 22.46 -0.12
C ALA A 329 -8.59 23.89 -0.10
N LEU A 330 -8.45 24.54 -1.26
CA LEU A 330 -7.87 25.88 -1.41
C LEU A 330 -8.94 27.00 -1.41
N CYS A 331 -10.22 26.67 -1.57
CA CYS A 331 -11.31 27.66 -1.59
C CYS A 331 -12.00 27.86 -0.23
N ASN A 332 -11.60 27.12 0.80
CA ASN A 332 -12.04 27.26 2.19
C ASN A 332 -10.95 27.96 3.01
#